data_940d9aed3ad93e58c9cab900871a977c
#
_entry.id   940d9aed3ad93e58c9cab900871a977c
#
_cell.length_a   1.000
_cell.length_b   1.000
_cell.length_c   1.000
_cell.angle_alpha   90.00
_cell.angle_beta   90.00
_cell.angle_gamma   90.00
#
_symmetry.space_group_name_H-M   'P 1'
#
loop_
_entity.id
_entity.type
_entity.pdbx_description
1 polymer ?
#
loop_
_entity_poly.entity_id
_entity_poly.type
_entity_poly.pdbx_seq_one_letter_code
_entity_poly.pdbx_strand_id
1 'polypeptide(L)'
;IRRELDVRYGRGEILVFGEPWAADETAIEGTAVPALKKHIAQLDCEIGMFCDDTRDAIKGHVFEAEIPGFVNGANGLEEKILNSVRAWSTDGRNVKAPSQVITYVSAHDNWTLWDKLEKTISDEEERIRINKMAAAMYMTCQGNLFFLSGEEFARTKDGLENTYNAPIELNRLDWERAYRYTDLRTYYQGLIALRKQLPGLCDKSEGAWKRIFEEWKTEGVVGFFVDNTG
;
A
#
# COMPACT_ATOMS: atom_id res chain seq x y z
N ILE A 1 -16.68 -13.48 -12.50
CA ILE A 1 -16.24 -12.11 -12.88
C ILE A 1 -14.86 -12.17 -13.56
N ARG A 2 -13.76 -12.63 -12.89
CA ARG A 2 -12.40 -12.65 -13.46
C ARG A 2 -12.35 -13.30 -14.85
N ARG A 3 -12.86 -14.52 -14.98
CA ARG A 3 -12.88 -15.26 -16.26
C ARG A 3 -13.59 -14.50 -17.39
N GLU A 4 -14.71 -13.84 -17.08
CA GLU A 4 -15.47 -13.06 -18.07
C GLU A 4 -14.68 -11.83 -18.54
N LEU A 5 -14.00 -11.15 -17.62
CA LEU A 5 -13.16 -10.01 -17.94
C LEU A 5 -11.95 -10.42 -18.79
N ASP A 6 -11.33 -11.55 -18.48
CA ASP A 6 -10.19 -12.08 -19.24
C ASP A 6 -10.56 -12.45 -20.67
N VAL A 7 -11.73 -13.06 -20.86
CA VAL A 7 -12.24 -13.38 -22.21
C VAL A 7 -12.52 -12.12 -23.02
N ARG A 8 -13.05 -11.09 -22.38
CA ARG A 8 -13.49 -9.88 -23.07
C ARG A 8 -12.38 -8.88 -23.34
N TYR A 9 -11.42 -8.75 -22.43
CA TYR A 9 -10.42 -7.68 -22.46
C TYR A 9 -8.98 -8.17 -22.51
N GLY A 10 -8.74 -9.46 -22.34
CA GLY A 10 -7.42 -10.04 -22.15
C GLY A 10 -7.10 -10.35 -20.70
N ARG A 11 -6.26 -11.36 -20.49
CA ARG A 11 -5.89 -11.80 -19.14
C ARG A 11 -5.15 -10.70 -18.38
N GLY A 12 -5.65 -10.36 -17.20
CA GLY A 12 -5.02 -9.39 -16.31
C GLY A 12 -5.19 -7.91 -16.69
N GLU A 13 -5.79 -7.60 -17.86
CA GLU A 13 -5.98 -6.22 -18.32
C GLU A 13 -6.90 -5.40 -17.41
N ILE A 14 -7.89 -6.05 -16.80
CA ILE A 14 -8.80 -5.41 -15.87
C ILE A 14 -8.46 -5.86 -14.45
N LEU A 15 -8.01 -4.93 -13.63
CA LEU A 15 -7.73 -5.21 -12.22
C LEU A 15 -9.03 -5.51 -11.47
N VAL A 16 -9.07 -6.68 -10.80
CA VAL A 16 -10.11 -7.06 -9.84
C VAL A 16 -9.46 -7.16 -8.47
N PHE A 17 -9.97 -6.41 -7.52
CA PHE A 17 -9.39 -6.41 -6.17
C PHE A 17 -10.44 -6.11 -5.12
N GLY A 18 -10.12 -6.37 -3.85
CA GLY A 18 -10.99 -6.09 -2.74
C GLY A 18 -10.32 -6.22 -1.39
N GLU A 19 -11.09 -6.01 -0.35
CA GLU A 19 -10.68 -6.11 1.04
C GLU A 19 -10.66 -7.58 1.47
N PRO A 20 -9.53 -8.08 2.03
CA PRO A 20 -9.37 -9.49 2.38
C PRO A 20 -9.76 -9.81 3.83
N TRP A 21 -10.66 -9.05 4.42
CA TRP A 21 -11.19 -9.25 5.76
C TRP A 21 -12.72 -9.23 5.75
N ALA A 22 -13.33 -9.85 6.75
CA ALA A 22 -14.76 -9.79 6.96
C ALA A 22 -15.10 -8.60 7.87
N ALA A 23 -16.14 -7.86 7.51
CA ALA A 23 -16.67 -6.80 8.38
C ALA A 23 -17.54 -7.39 9.49
N ASP A 24 -18.17 -8.55 9.25
CA ASP A 24 -19.04 -9.29 10.15
C ASP A 24 -19.13 -10.76 9.68
N GLU A 25 -20.03 -11.56 10.23
CA GLU A 25 -20.27 -12.92 9.76
C GLU A 25 -20.67 -12.91 8.28
N THR A 26 -19.91 -13.64 7.49
CA THR A 26 -20.19 -13.80 6.06
C THR A 26 -21.09 -15.00 5.86
N ALA A 27 -22.29 -14.79 5.33
CA ALA A 27 -23.16 -15.86 4.89
C ALA A 27 -22.53 -16.58 3.69
N ILE A 28 -22.05 -17.79 3.92
CA ILE A 28 -21.42 -18.63 2.88
C ILE A 28 -22.27 -19.87 2.71
N GLU A 29 -22.64 -20.17 1.46
CA GLU A 29 -23.42 -21.35 1.14
C GLU A 29 -22.53 -22.45 0.50
N GLY A 30 -22.83 -23.69 0.86
CA GLY A 30 -22.19 -24.87 0.27
C GLY A 30 -20.69 -24.97 0.56
N THR A 31 -19.88 -25.13 -0.48
CA THR A 31 -18.41 -25.29 -0.41
C THR A 31 -17.64 -23.99 -0.64
N ALA A 32 -18.34 -22.86 -0.70
CA ALA A 32 -17.69 -21.57 -0.92
C ALA A 32 -16.75 -21.23 0.24
N VAL A 33 -15.62 -20.56 -0.09
CA VAL A 33 -14.63 -20.11 0.89
C VAL A 33 -14.55 -18.58 0.79
N PRO A 34 -14.57 -17.85 1.92
CA PRO A 34 -14.45 -16.41 1.88
C PRO A 34 -13.08 -15.98 1.35
N ALA A 35 -13.06 -14.92 0.55
CA ALA A 35 -11.85 -14.35 -0.04
C ALA A 35 -11.05 -13.55 1.02
N LEU A 36 -10.64 -14.21 2.10
CA LEU A 36 -9.81 -13.63 3.15
C LEU A 36 -8.32 -13.74 2.82
N LYS A 37 -7.50 -12.89 3.41
CA LYS A 37 -6.04 -12.87 3.24
C LYS A 37 -5.40 -14.27 3.37
N LYS A 38 -5.82 -15.05 4.36
CA LYS A 38 -5.31 -16.43 4.57
C LYS A 38 -5.64 -17.39 3.42
N HIS A 39 -6.58 -17.05 2.54
CA HIS A 39 -7.02 -17.87 1.42
C HIS A 39 -6.52 -17.34 0.07
N ILE A 40 -5.65 -16.35 0.04
CA ILE A 40 -5.14 -15.72 -1.19
C ILE A 40 -4.55 -16.74 -2.19
N ALA A 41 -3.92 -17.80 -1.70
CA ALA A 41 -3.37 -18.88 -2.53
C ALA A 41 -4.43 -19.65 -3.34
N GLN A 42 -5.70 -19.57 -2.95
CA GLN A 42 -6.83 -20.22 -3.66
C GLN A 42 -7.40 -19.32 -4.76
N LEU A 43 -7.05 -18.04 -4.77
CA LEU A 43 -7.50 -17.09 -5.79
C LEU A 43 -6.63 -17.17 -7.04
N ASP A 44 -7.20 -16.69 -8.14
CA ASP A 44 -6.46 -16.44 -9.36
C ASP A 44 -5.39 -15.36 -9.12
N CYS A 45 -4.22 -15.48 -9.77
CA CYS A 45 -3.13 -14.53 -9.65
C CYS A 45 -3.52 -13.09 -10.05
N GLU A 46 -4.56 -12.94 -10.85
CA GLU A 46 -5.06 -11.64 -11.32
C GLU A 46 -6.15 -11.03 -10.41
N ILE A 47 -6.28 -11.54 -9.18
CA ILE A 47 -7.19 -10.99 -8.16
C ILE A 47 -6.36 -10.41 -7.02
N GLY A 48 -6.40 -9.09 -6.87
CA GLY A 48 -5.65 -8.35 -5.85
C GLY A 48 -6.39 -8.24 -4.52
N MET A 49 -5.61 -8.20 -3.43
CA MET A 49 -6.10 -7.92 -2.08
C MET A 49 -5.33 -6.78 -1.45
N PHE A 50 -6.01 -5.90 -0.73
CA PHE A 50 -5.36 -4.86 0.06
C PHE A 50 -4.40 -5.49 1.08
N CYS A 51 -3.17 -4.96 1.15
CA CYS A 51 -2.11 -5.47 2.00
C CYS A 51 -1.96 -4.64 3.27
N ASP A 52 -2.69 -5.00 4.32
CA ASP A 52 -2.59 -4.38 5.63
C ASP A 52 -1.22 -4.59 6.29
N ASP A 53 -0.53 -5.71 6.00
CA ASP A 53 0.82 -5.96 6.51
C ASP A 53 1.81 -4.87 6.05
N THR A 54 1.76 -4.45 4.78
CA THR A 54 2.59 -3.36 4.25
C THR A 54 2.17 -2.02 4.83
N ARG A 55 0.87 -1.74 4.85
CA ARG A 55 0.32 -0.50 5.42
C ARG A 55 0.80 -0.29 6.85
N ASP A 56 0.60 -1.30 7.70
CA ASP A 56 0.90 -1.19 9.13
C ASP A 56 2.41 -1.25 9.42
N ALA A 57 3.18 -1.97 8.61
CA ALA A 57 4.64 -1.94 8.71
C ALA A 57 5.20 -0.54 8.40
N ILE A 58 4.65 0.18 7.44
CA ILE A 58 5.13 1.51 7.04
C ILE A 58 4.67 2.59 8.04
N LYS A 59 3.34 2.76 8.24
CA LYS A 59 2.79 3.91 8.99
C LYS A 59 2.35 3.59 10.42
N GLY A 60 2.33 2.32 10.82
CA GLY A 60 1.84 1.86 12.12
C GLY A 60 0.39 1.39 12.11
N HIS A 61 -0.03 0.83 13.24
CA HIS A 61 -1.32 0.18 13.41
C HIS A 61 -2.50 1.14 13.20
N VAL A 62 -3.51 0.71 12.45
CA VAL A 62 -4.63 1.60 12.05
C VAL A 62 -5.72 1.79 13.10
N PHE A 63 -5.77 0.94 14.14
CA PHE A 63 -6.72 1.06 15.24
C PHE A 63 -6.08 1.56 16.53
N GLU A 64 -4.77 1.78 16.54
CA GLU A 64 -4.02 2.24 17.71
C GLU A 64 -3.17 3.44 17.32
N ALA A 65 -3.63 4.62 17.75
CA ALA A 65 -3.07 5.90 17.31
C ALA A 65 -1.58 6.03 17.58
N GLU A 66 -1.14 5.61 18.77
CA GLU A 66 0.23 5.80 19.28
C GLU A 66 1.22 4.72 18.82
N ILE A 67 0.75 3.63 18.18
CA ILE A 67 1.65 2.59 17.70
C ILE A 67 2.24 3.01 16.35
N PRO A 68 3.56 3.35 16.31
CA PRO A 68 4.22 3.78 15.08
C PRO A 68 4.49 2.62 14.12
N GLY A 69 4.79 2.96 12.87
CA GLY A 69 5.41 2.06 11.90
C GLY A 69 6.88 2.40 11.69
N PHE A 70 7.47 1.80 10.67
CA PHE A 70 8.89 1.97 10.35
C PHE A 70 9.27 3.43 10.10
N VAL A 71 8.43 4.20 9.39
CA VAL A 71 8.77 5.58 9.02
C VAL A 71 8.65 6.57 10.18
N ASN A 72 7.91 6.26 11.23
CA ASN A 72 7.62 7.16 12.33
C ASN A 72 8.03 6.62 13.71
N GLY A 73 9.06 5.76 13.75
CA GLY A 73 9.81 5.45 14.95
C GLY A 73 9.75 4.02 15.49
N ALA A 74 9.07 3.09 14.81
CA ALA A 74 9.13 1.68 15.20
C ALA A 74 10.44 1.02 14.75
N ASN A 75 11.04 0.22 15.62
CA ASN A 75 12.23 -0.59 15.35
C ASN A 75 11.84 -2.04 15.04
N GLY A 76 12.73 -2.76 14.35
CA GLY A 76 12.58 -4.20 14.10
C GLY A 76 11.56 -4.57 13.02
N LEU A 77 11.18 -3.61 12.17
CA LEU A 77 10.26 -3.83 11.06
C LEU A 77 10.95 -4.05 9.70
N GLU A 78 12.28 -4.04 9.65
CA GLU A 78 13.09 -4.10 8.43
C GLU A 78 12.72 -5.31 7.56
N GLU A 79 12.52 -6.48 8.18
CA GLU A 79 12.10 -7.71 7.48
C GLU A 79 10.72 -7.57 6.85
N LYS A 80 9.78 -6.92 7.56
CA LYS A 80 8.45 -6.67 7.01
C LYS A 80 8.50 -5.71 5.83
N ILE A 81 9.39 -4.71 5.88
CA ILE A 81 9.60 -3.77 4.77
C ILE A 81 10.19 -4.50 3.55
N LEU A 82 11.22 -5.34 3.73
CA LEU A 82 11.77 -6.14 2.63
C LEU A 82 10.73 -7.10 2.04
N ASN A 83 9.90 -7.74 2.87
CA ASN A 83 8.78 -8.53 2.37
C ASN A 83 7.77 -7.67 1.57
N SER A 84 7.52 -6.44 2.01
CA SER A 84 6.64 -5.49 1.32
C SER A 84 7.19 -5.10 -0.05
N VAL A 85 8.51 -4.91 -0.16
CA VAL A 85 9.18 -4.62 -1.43
C VAL A 85 8.86 -5.68 -2.49
N ARG A 86 8.83 -6.95 -2.11
CA ARG A 86 8.47 -8.09 -2.97
C ARG A 86 6.97 -8.35 -3.07
N ALA A 87 6.13 -7.44 -2.60
CA ALA A 87 4.69 -7.65 -2.49
C ALA A 87 4.34 -8.98 -1.77
N TRP A 88 5.12 -9.36 -0.75
CA TRP A 88 4.97 -10.60 0.01
C TRP A 88 5.02 -11.88 -0.84
N SER A 89 5.38 -11.77 -2.11
CA SER A 89 5.51 -12.92 -3.03
C SER A 89 6.94 -13.46 -2.98
N THR A 90 7.09 -14.71 -2.54
CA THR A 90 8.35 -15.46 -2.52
C THR A 90 8.04 -16.95 -2.62
N ASP A 91 9.05 -17.78 -2.90
CA ASP A 91 8.87 -19.24 -2.91
C ASP A 91 8.29 -19.73 -1.58
N GLY A 92 7.27 -20.57 -1.65
CA GLY A 92 6.62 -21.19 -0.49
C GLY A 92 5.63 -20.29 0.26
N ARG A 93 5.41 -19.07 -0.18
CA ARG A 93 4.38 -18.19 0.40
C ARG A 93 3.02 -18.34 -0.28
N ASN A 94 1.97 -17.87 0.41
CA ASN A 94 0.61 -17.92 -0.11
C ASN A 94 0.39 -16.96 -1.29
N VAL A 95 1.11 -15.83 -1.34
CA VAL A 95 1.07 -14.88 -2.46
C VAL A 95 1.91 -15.45 -3.60
N LYS A 96 1.30 -15.72 -4.73
CA LYS A 96 1.94 -16.32 -5.91
C LYS A 96 2.62 -15.28 -6.80
N ALA A 97 2.01 -14.10 -6.89
CA ALA A 97 2.48 -13.04 -7.77
C ALA A 97 2.19 -11.66 -7.15
N PRO A 98 3.00 -10.63 -7.47
CA PRO A 98 2.74 -9.26 -7.03
C PRO A 98 1.38 -8.71 -7.51
N SER A 99 0.81 -9.21 -8.60
CA SER A 99 -0.55 -8.89 -9.05
C SER A 99 -1.62 -9.11 -7.99
N GLN A 100 -1.41 -10.04 -7.06
CA GLN A 100 -2.35 -10.34 -5.97
C GLN A 100 -2.32 -9.30 -4.83
N VAL A 101 -1.41 -8.34 -4.86
CA VAL A 101 -1.19 -7.40 -3.75
C VAL A 101 -1.52 -5.98 -4.17
N ILE A 102 -2.36 -5.31 -3.38
CA ILE A 102 -2.58 -3.87 -3.42
C ILE A 102 -1.71 -3.24 -2.34
N THR A 103 -0.64 -2.60 -2.76
CA THR A 103 0.34 -1.93 -1.88
C THR A 103 -0.10 -0.49 -1.63
N TYR A 104 -0.27 -0.11 -0.39
CA TYR A 104 -0.81 1.19 0.01
C TYR A 104 -0.42 1.56 1.45
N VAL A 105 -0.66 2.80 1.84
CA VAL A 105 -0.50 3.27 3.22
C VAL A 105 -1.76 3.94 3.77
N SER A 106 -2.64 4.47 2.91
CA SER A 106 -3.95 4.98 3.33
C SER A 106 -5.04 4.75 2.29
N ALA A 107 -6.27 4.65 2.75
CA ALA A 107 -7.49 4.50 1.97
C ALA A 107 -8.58 5.41 2.57
N HIS A 108 -9.84 5.24 2.15
CA HIS A 108 -10.95 6.01 2.71
C HIS A 108 -11.24 5.64 4.19
N ASP A 109 -11.00 4.40 4.58
CA ASP A 109 -11.13 3.94 5.97
C ASP A 109 -9.91 4.31 6.82
N ASN A 110 -10.09 4.37 8.12
CA ASN A 110 -9.10 4.69 9.13
C ASN A 110 -8.46 6.09 8.91
N TRP A 111 -7.41 6.41 9.67
CA TRP A 111 -6.68 7.66 9.49
C TRP A 111 -6.02 7.76 8.13
N THR A 112 -6.03 8.96 7.54
CA THR A 112 -5.14 9.27 6.42
C THR A 112 -3.68 9.08 6.84
N LEU A 113 -2.75 9.04 5.90
CA LEU A 113 -1.33 9.01 6.26
C LEU A 113 -0.97 10.22 7.11
N TRP A 114 -1.41 11.43 6.72
CA TRP A 114 -1.14 12.66 7.45
C TRP A 114 -1.66 12.62 8.88
N ASP A 115 -2.94 12.25 9.08
CA ASP A 115 -3.55 12.16 10.41
C ASP A 115 -2.86 11.12 11.31
N LYS A 116 -2.45 9.99 10.75
CA LYS A 116 -1.70 8.97 11.50
C LYS A 116 -0.32 9.48 11.92
N LEU A 117 0.39 10.16 11.03
CA LEU A 117 1.68 10.77 11.38
C LEU A 117 1.55 11.84 12.45
N GLU A 118 0.48 12.62 12.46
CA GLU A 118 0.21 13.65 13.47
C GLU A 118 0.07 13.08 14.89
N LYS A 119 -0.39 11.82 15.01
CA LYS A 119 -0.46 11.14 16.32
C LYS A 119 0.92 10.85 16.93
N THR A 120 1.95 10.74 16.11
CA THR A 120 3.31 10.35 16.54
C THR A 120 4.36 11.43 16.32
N ILE A 121 4.08 12.45 15.49
CA ILE A 121 5.02 13.52 15.11
C ILE A 121 4.33 14.87 15.21
N SER A 122 4.75 15.70 16.18
CA SER A 122 4.16 17.03 16.42
C SER A 122 4.64 18.08 15.42
N ASP A 123 5.89 17.98 14.95
CA ASP A 123 6.49 18.94 14.02
C ASP A 123 6.00 18.73 12.59
N GLU A 124 5.51 19.82 11.95
CA GLU A 124 4.93 19.75 10.60
C GLU A 124 5.98 19.48 9.53
N GLU A 125 7.17 20.08 9.64
CA GLU A 125 8.23 19.87 8.64
C GLU A 125 8.73 18.43 8.69
N GLU A 126 8.83 17.86 9.89
CA GLU A 126 9.15 16.45 10.07
C GLU A 126 8.05 15.55 9.48
N ARG A 127 6.77 15.85 9.72
CA ARG A 127 5.66 15.11 9.11
C ARG A 127 5.74 15.10 7.58
N ILE A 128 6.09 16.24 6.95
CA ILE A 128 6.28 16.30 5.49
C ILE A 128 7.42 15.37 5.05
N ARG A 129 8.55 15.36 5.75
CA ARG A 129 9.68 14.47 5.44
C ARG A 129 9.29 13.01 5.58
N ILE A 130 8.59 12.65 6.65
CA ILE A 130 8.14 11.28 6.90
C ILE A 130 7.05 10.86 5.91
N ASN A 131 6.14 11.74 5.53
CA ASN A 131 5.16 11.47 4.46
C ASN A 131 5.86 11.15 3.13
N LYS A 132 6.89 11.91 2.76
CA LYS A 132 7.72 11.63 1.59
C LYS A 132 8.42 10.26 1.69
N MET A 133 8.95 9.92 2.86
CA MET A 133 9.58 8.63 3.11
C MET A 133 8.58 7.49 2.97
N ALA A 134 7.38 7.60 3.55
CA ALA A 134 6.32 6.61 3.40
C ALA A 134 5.94 6.41 1.92
N ALA A 135 5.77 7.52 1.19
CA ALA A 135 5.48 7.48 -0.25
C ALA A 135 6.59 6.77 -1.03
N ALA A 136 7.86 7.11 -0.80
CA ALA A 136 8.99 6.46 -1.44
C ALA A 136 9.00 4.96 -1.16
N MET A 137 8.72 4.55 0.08
CA MET A 137 8.74 3.14 0.47
C MET A 137 7.67 2.34 -0.27
N TYR A 138 6.39 2.73 -0.21
CA TYR A 138 5.37 1.90 -0.86
C TYR A 138 5.40 2.02 -2.39
N MET A 139 5.81 3.16 -2.95
CA MET A 139 5.94 3.34 -4.41
C MET A 139 7.15 2.61 -5.01
N THR A 140 8.10 2.15 -4.20
CA THR A 140 9.19 1.28 -4.62
C THR A 140 8.96 -0.20 -4.31
N CYS A 141 7.79 -0.57 -3.81
CA CYS A 141 7.36 -1.96 -3.70
C CYS A 141 6.80 -2.48 -5.03
N GLN A 142 6.92 -3.78 -5.27
CA GLN A 142 6.16 -4.48 -6.31
C GLN A 142 4.66 -4.49 -5.94
N GLY A 143 3.82 -5.01 -6.83
CA GLY A 143 2.37 -5.08 -6.65
C GLY A 143 1.62 -3.94 -7.34
N ASN A 144 0.32 -3.90 -7.10
CA ASN A 144 -0.54 -2.84 -7.58
C ASN A 144 -0.50 -1.69 -6.56
N LEU A 145 -0.11 -0.50 -7.01
CA LEU A 145 -0.10 0.66 -6.12
C LEU A 145 -1.48 1.29 -5.99
N PHE A 146 -1.80 1.66 -4.78
CA PHE A 146 -2.98 2.44 -4.45
C PHE A 146 -2.60 3.55 -3.46
N PHE A 147 -3.12 4.75 -3.63
CA PHE A 147 -3.06 5.80 -2.62
C PHE A 147 -4.34 6.62 -2.59
N LEU A 148 -4.68 7.12 -1.43
CA LEU A 148 -5.86 7.93 -1.23
C LEU A 148 -5.69 9.28 -1.92
N SER A 149 -6.68 9.69 -2.74
CA SER A 149 -6.67 11.03 -3.35
C SER A 149 -6.46 12.12 -2.29
N GLY A 150 -5.47 12.96 -2.50
CA GLY A 150 -5.07 14.01 -1.56
C GLY A 150 -3.94 13.63 -0.62
N GLU A 151 -3.51 12.36 -0.57
CA GLU A 151 -2.34 11.94 0.21
C GLU A 151 -1.09 12.74 -0.22
N GLU A 152 -0.96 13.00 -1.51
CA GLU A 152 0.11 13.77 -2.13
C GLU A 152 0.12 15.27 -1.78
N PHE A 153 -0.90 15.74 -1.07
CA PHE A 153 -0.94 17.09 -0.50
C PHE A 153 -1.46 17.09 0.94
N ALA A 154 -1.04 16.08 1.70
CA ALA A 154 -1.27 15.99 3.13
C ALA A 154 -2.76 16.01 3.53
N ARG A 155 -3.63 15.28 2.81
CA ARG A 155 -5.05 15.17 3.13
C ARG A 155 -5.27 14.79 4.58
N THR A 156 -6.13 15.53 5.25
CA THR A 156 -6.56 15.29 6.62
C THR A 156 -8.07 15.04 6.69
N LYS A 157 -8.49 14.30 7.67
CA LYS A 157 -9.87 14.17 8.15
C LYS A 157 -9.96 14.71 9.59
N ASP A 158 -9.17 15.75 9.89
CA ASP A 158 -9.07 16.41 11.20
C ASP A 158 -8.77 15.39 12.34
N GLY A 159 -7.94 14.39 12.04
CA GLY A 159 -7.54 13.35 12.99
C GLY A 159 -8.61 12.30 13.31
N LEU A 160 -9.75 12.29 12.60
CA LEU A 160 -10.80 11.28 12.76
C LEU A 160 -10.51 10.04 11.90
N GLU A 161 -10.67 8.87 12.49
CA GLU A 161 -10.41 7.61 11.78
C GLU A 161 -11.58 7.18 10.91
N ASN A 162 -12.79 7.23 11.45
CA ASN A 162 -13.99 6.72 10.80
C ASN A 162 -14.93 7.87 10.40
N THR A 163 -14.99 8.16 9.10
CA THR A 163 -15.70 9.33 8.57
C THR A 163 -16.70 9.00 7.47
N TYR A 164 -17.04 7.71 7.28
CA TYR A 164 -17.91 7.28 6.18
C TYR A 164 -19.30 7.97 6.18
N ASN A 165 -19.82 8.31 7.34
CA ASN A 165 -21.10 8.99 7.54
C ASN A 165 -20.93 10.43 8.07
N ALA A 166 -19.72 10.96 8.08
CA ALA A 166 -19.45 12.33 8.51
C ALA A 166 -19.88 13.36 7.45
N PRO A 167 -20.02 14.66 7.82
CA PRO A 167 -20.31 15.71 6.87
C PRO A 167 -19.35 15.74 5.67
N ILE A 168 -19.87 16.14 4.50
CA ILE A 168 -19.09 16.18 3.26
C ILE A 168 -17.86 17.10 3.36
N GLU A 169 -17.95 18.15 4.17
CA GLU A 169 -16.88 19.12 4.41
C GLU A 169 -15.62 18.44 4.95
N LEU A 170 -15.77 17.41 5.75
CA LEU A 170 -14.66 16.63 6.30
C LEU A 170 -14.05 15.68 5.26
N ASN A 171 -14.90 15.11 4.40
CA ASN A 171 -14.47 14.10 3.42
C ASN A 171 -14.04 14.67 2.07
N ARG A 172 -14.35 15.93 1.79
CA ARG A 172 -13.96 16.60 0.54
C ARG A 172 -12.45 16.75 0.41
N LEU A 173 -11.98 16.91 -0.82
CA LEU A 173 -10.61 17.31 -1.08
C LEU A 173 -10.46 18.81 -0.84
N ASP A 174 -9.53 19.18 0.02
CA ASP A 174 -9.14 20.58 0.22
C ASP A 174 -8.04 20.95 -0.79
N TRP A 175 -8.44 21.60 -1.87
CA TRP A 175 -7.53 22.00 -2.94
C TRP A 175 -6.56 23.11 -2.54
N GLU A 176 -6.83 23.88 -1.47
CA GLU A 176 -5.87 24.86 -0.94
C GLU A 176 -4.63 24.17 -0.39
N ARG A 177 -4.79 23.00 0.20
CA ARG A 177 -3.66 22.17 0.64
C ARG A 177 -2.75 21.75 -0.52
N ALA A 178 -3.28 21.56 -1.72
CA ALA A 178 -2.47 21.24 -2.89
C ALA A 178 -1.52 22.37 -3.29
N TYR A 179 -1.86 23.62 -2.98
CA TYR A 179 -0.96 24.76 -3.13
C TYR A 179 -0.01 24.88 -1.93
N ARG A 180 -0.51 24.73 -0.72
CA ARG A 180 0.32 24.78 0.50
C ARG A 180 1.42 23.72 0.51
N TYR A 181 1.11 22.48 0.12
CA TYR A 181 2.03 21.36 0.10
C TYR A 181 2.52 21.03 -1.33
N THR A 182 2.81 22.05 -2.13
CA THR A 182 3.29 21.91 -3.52
C THR A 182 4.54 21.03 -3.61
N ASP A 183 5.46 21.16 -2.66
CA ASP A 183 6.70 20.38 -2.62
C ASP A 183 6.41 18.88 -2.40
N LEU A 184 5.49 18.54 -1.50
CA LEU A 184 5.06 17.15 -1.30
C LEU A 184 4.40 16.59 -2.58
N ARG A 185 3.49 17.34 -3.18
CA ARG A 185 2.84 16.95 -4.44
C ARG A 185 3.84 16.71 -5.57
N THR A 186 4.80 17.61 -5.73
CA THR A 186 5.87 17.46 -6.74
C THR A 186 6.72 16.22 -6.49
N TYR A 187 6.97 15.90 -5.22
CA TYR A 187 7.67 14.69 -4.84
C TYR A 187 6.93 13.41 -5.29
N TYR A 188 5.61 13.33 -5.05
CA TYR A 188 4.79 12.21 -5.56
C TYR A 188 4.81 12.10 -7.09
N GLN A 189 4.76 13.25 -7.80
CA GLN A 189 4.90 13.26 -9.26
C GLN A 189 6.24 12.68 -9.69
N GLY A 190 7.32 13.02 -9.00
CA GLY A 190 8.66 12.47 -9.22
C GLY A 190 8.73 10.96 -8.98
N LEU A 191 8.13 10.46 -7.91
CA LEU A 191 8.07 9.00 -7.62
C LEU A 191 7.28 8.23 -8.69
N ILE A 192 6.15 8.78 -9.14
CA ILE A 192 5.36 8.18 -10.23
C ILE A 192 6.18 8.13 -11.52
N ALA A 193 6.89 9.22 -11.86
CA ALA A 193 7.73 9.27 -13.04
C ALA A 193 8.92 8.28 -12.94
N LEU A 194 9.56 8.20 -11.78
CA LEU A 194 10.63 7.25 -11.51
C LEU A 194 10.15 5.80 -11.67
N ARG A 195 9.02 5.45 -11.03
CA ARG A 195 8.49 4.09 -11.08
C ARG A 195 8.22 3.62 -12.51
N LYS A 196 7.74 4.50 -13.39
CA LYS A 196 7.52 4.19 -14.81
C LYS A 196 8.79 3.79 -15.56
N GLN A 197 9.96 4.14 -15.02
CA GLN A 197 11.27 3.80 -15.58
C GLN A 197 11.88 2.55 -14.94
N LEU A 198 11.18 1.91 -14.00
CA LEU A 198 11.67 0.76 -13.26
C LEU A 198 10.78 -0.47 -13.53
N PRO A 199 10.91 -1.15 -14.68
CA PRO A 199 10.06 -2.27 -15.05
C PRO A 199 10.12 -3.41 -14.05
N GLY A 200 11.22 -3.64 -13.35
CA GLY A 200 11.33 -4.66 -12.31
C GLY A 200 10.40 -4.43 -11.11
N LEU A 201 10.08 -3.18 -10.79
CA LEU A 201 9.06 -2.85 -9.77
C LEU A 201 7.63 -2.95 -10.33
N CYS A 202 7.46 -2.81 -11.63
CA CYS A 202 6.16 -2.86 -12.29
C CYS A 202 5.77 -4.27 -12.73
N ASP A 203 6.70 -5.23 -12.70
CA ASP A 203 6.44 -6.61 -13.02
C ASP A 203 5.50 -7.23 -11.98
N LYS A 204 4.40 -7.79 -12.46
CA LYS A 204 3.34 -8.40 -11.65
C LYS A 204 3.20 -9.90 -11.88
N SER A 205 4.08 -10.46 -12.68
CA SER A 205 4.07 -11.87 -13.03
C SER A 205 4.44 -12.77 -11.86
N GLU A 206 4.07 -14.04 -11.97
CA GLU A 206 4.55 -15.06 -11.03
C GLU A 206 6.09 -15.16 -11.11
N GLY A 207 6.74 -15.09 -9.95
CA GLY A 207 8.20 -15.07 -9.88
C GLY A 207 8.87 -13.69 -10.06
N ALA A 208 8.11 -12.61 -10.29
CA ALA A 208 8.63 -11.25 -10.40
C ALA A 208 9.45 -10.80 -9.17
N TRP A 209 9.21 -11.38 -8.01
CA TRP A 209 9.99 -11.14 -6.79
C TRP A 209 11.49 -11.43 -6.97
N LYS A 210 11.88 -12.30 -7.92
CA LYS A 210 13.29 -12.60 -8.25
C LYS A 210 14.04 -11.41 -8.83
N ARG A 211 13.32 -10.39 -9.31
CA ARG A 211 13.93 -9.13 -9.75
C ARG A 211 14.44 -8.26 -8.60
N ILE A 212 14.06 -8.58 -7.36
CA ILE A 212 14.58 -7.94 -6.14
C ILE A 212 15.69 -8.83 -5.60
N PHE A 213 16.90 -8.31 -5.48
CA PHE A 213 18.07 -9.09 -5.10
C PHE A 213 19.06 -8.28 -4.26
N GLU A 214 20.09 -8.95 -3.72
CA GLU A 214 21.10 -8.35 -2.82
C GLU A 214 20.49 -7.49 -1.73
N GLU A 215 19.46 -8.05 -1.08
CA GLU A 215 18.80 -7.38 0.03
C GLU A 215 19.69 -7.38 1.27
N TRP A 216 19.67 -6.25 1.95
CA TRP A 216 20.32 -6.10 3.23
C TRP A 216 19.50 -5.24 4.18
N LYS A 217 19.73 -5.40 5.46
CA LYS A 217 19.09 -4.62 6.51
C LYS A 217 20.04 -4.38 7.67
N THR A 218 19.88 -3.24 8.31
CA THR A 218 20.42 -2.88 9.61
C THR A 218 19.37 -2.08 10.36
N GLU A 219 19.58 -1.76 11.60
CA GLU A 219 18.62 -1.02 12.42
C GLU A 219 18.18 0.28 11.70
N GLY A 220 16.88 0.39 11.42
CA GLY A 220 16.27 1.56 10.77
C GLY A 220 16.57 1.71 9.27
N VAL A 221 17.27 0.76 8.64
CA VAL A 221 17.64 0.86 7.22
C VAL A 221 17.39 -0.46 6.50
N VAL A 222 16.84 -0.35 5.30
CA VAL A 222 16.72 -1.46 4.34
C VAL A 222 17.30 -1.07 3.00
N GLY A 223 17.91 -2.03 2.31
CA GLY A 223 18.45 -1.82 0.96
C GLY A 223 18.18 -3.03 0.09
N PHE A 224 18.04 -2.78 -1.21
CA PHE A 224 17.85 -3.83 -2.22
C PHE A 224 18.21 -3.29 -3.60
N PHE A 225 18.50 -4.20 -4.52
CA PHE A 225 18.63 -3.89 -5.93
C PHE A 225 17.42 -4.41 -6.71
N VAL A 226 17.15 -3.75 -7.83
CA VAL A 226 16.05 -4.11 -8.73
C VAL A 226 16.62 -4.41 -10.10
N ASP A 227 16.37 -5.60 -10.63
CA ASP A 227 16.65 -5.92 -12.02
C ASP A 227 15.60 -5.26 -12.93
N ASN A 228 16.05 -4.30 -13.71
CA ASN A 228 15.24 -3.55 -14.67
C ASN A 228 15.52 -3.99 -16.12
N THR A 229 16.22 -5.11 -16.33
CA THR A 229 16.39 -5.67 -17.67
C THR A 229 15.04 -6.19 -18.17
N GLY A 230 14.67 -5.78 -19.37
CA GLY A 230 13.39 -6.15 -20.03
C GLY A 230 13.53 -7.41 -20.86
#